data_f63934e0ba0a18a044cc3a5d6cd88c20
#
_entry.id   f63934e0ba0a18a044cc3a5d6cd88c20
#
_cell.length_a   1.000
_cell.length_b   1.000
_cell.length_c   1.000
_cell.angle_alpha   90.00
_cell.angle_beta   90.00
_cell.angle_gamma   90.00
#
_symmetry.space_group_name_H-M   'P 1'
#
loop_
_entity.id
_entity.type
_entity.pdbx_description
1 polymer ?
#
loop_
_entity_poly.entity_id
_entity_poly.type
_entity_poly.pdbx_seq_one_letter_code
_entity_poly.pdbx_strand_id
1 'polypeptide(L)'
;MVTGIIGAGASGMAAALAAAENESGQVVLMERQARVGRKLQATGNGRCNLSNLHGTSGGYHGGNPGFADYALRQFPPTAALEWFRSLGLLTVAEDSGRVYPYSDQANSVVDVLRFALEKPNITVKLGFEAEKVKKTASGFRVVSGDETVECDRLIVACGGLAGTKLGGSMSGYQILRSFGHSCSRLRPALVQLKSSWNAVTSLKGVRANCHAAILHDGKRFSESTGELQFTQYGLSGPVIFEVSRDVCQGGGEWLCRLDFLPDMAENALISELKRRRNTNLPVSELFTGILHNRLGRVLTQTAGISAGGAVSDLSDEELRQAAHAAKALSVHLTEPMGMDSAQVTAGGILTSEFDETTMESRLVPGLYACGEVLDIDGDCGGYNLQWAWSSGRLAGQSAGRNDT
;
A
#
# COMPACT_ATOMS: atom_id res chain seq x y z
N MET A 1 16.79 -21.98 22.80
CA MET A 1 15.90 -22.01 21.62
C MET A 1 16.36 -20.98 20.61
N VAL A 2 16.40 -21.33 19.30
CA VAL A 2 16.80 -20.45 18.22
C VAL A 2 15.57 -20.17 17.34
N THR A 3 15.22 -18.90 17.15
CA THR A 3 14.17 -18.47 16.24
C THR A 3 14.80 -17.89 14.96
N GLY A 4 14.60 -18.57 13.83
CA GLY A 4 15.02 -18.08 12.52
C GLY A 4 13.92 -17.21 11.90
N ILE A 5 14.30 -16.10 11.26
CA ILE A 5 13.35 -15.20 10.58
C ILE A 5 13.88 -14.90 9.18
N ILE A 6 13.10 -15.18 8.15
CA ILE A 6 13.47 -14.89 6.75
C ILE A 6 12.79 -13.60 6.29
N GLY A 7 13.59 -12.58 5.98
CA GLY A 7 13.19 -11.26 5.54
C GLY A 7 13.28 -10.21 6.66
N ALA A 8 14.11 -9.18 6.44
CA ALA A 8 14.29 -8.05 7.36
C ALA A 8 13.54 -6.80 6.84
N GLY A 9 12.30 -6.99 6.38
CA GLY A 9 11.34 -5.94 6.13
C GLY A 9 10.64 -5.51 7.42
N ALA A 10 9.54 -4.76 7.30
CA ALA A 10 8.75 -4.25 8.42
C ALA A 10 8.33 -5.38 9.39
N SER A 11 7.64 -6.40 8.89
CA SER A 11 7.15 -7.50 9.73
C SER A 11 8.28 -8.34 10.33
N GLY A 12 9.35 -8.59 9.56
CA GLY A 12 10.48 -9.38 10.06
C GLY A 12 11.29 -8.69 11.16
N MET A 13 11.52 -7.38 11.04
CA MET A 13 12.17 -6.60 12.11
C MET A 13 11.31 -6.55 13.37
N ALA A 14 9.99 -6.35 13.23
CA ALA A 14 9.06 -6.39 14.35
C ALA A 14 9.03 -7.77 15.02
N ALA A 15 9.05 -8.84 14.23
CA ALA A 15 9.11 -10.22 14.74
C ALA A 15 10.44 -10.49 15.46
N ALA A 16 11.57 -10.04 14.92
CA ALA A 16 12.88 -10.23 15.54
C ALA A 16 12.97 -9.54 16.92
N LEU A 17 12.49 -8.29 16.99
CA LEU A 17 12.48 -7.54 18.23
C LEU A 17 11.55 -8.16 19.27
N ALA A 18 10.40 -8.67 18.86
CA ALA A 18 9.45 -9.34 19.75
C ALA A 18 9.94 -10.71 20.22
N ALA A 19 10.54 -11.51 19.34
CA ALA A 19 11.13 -12.80 19.74
C ALA A 19 12.30 -12.63 20.72
N ALA A 20 13.08 -11.55 20.56
CA ALA A 20 14.21 -11.21 21.42
C ALA A 20 13.81 -10.62 22.80
N GLU A 21 12.52 -10.39 23.07
CA GLU A 21 12.02 -10.06 24.41
C GLU A 21 12.24 -11.22 25.37
N ASN A 22 12.31 -12.47 24.86
CA ASN A 22 12.80 -13.62 25.63
C ASN A 22 14.34 -13.66 25.60
N GLU A 23 14.96 -13.11 26.64
CA GLU A 23 16.42 -12.98 26.73
C GLU A 23 17.19 -14.33 26.69
N SER A 24 16.54 -15.44 27.01
CA SER A 24 17.13 -16.79 26.94
C SER A 24 17.13 -17.39 25.52
N GLY A 25 16.38 -16.80 24.59
CA GLY A 25 16.30 -17.21 23.20
C GLY A 25 17.30 -16.48 22.31
N GLN A 26 17.74 -17.14 21.24
CA GLN A 26 18.55 -16.53 20.18
C GLN A 26 17.68 -16.26 18.94
N VAL A 27 17.87 -15.14 18.28
CA VAL A 27 17.18 -14.77 17.06
C VAL A 27 18.18 -14.62 15.92
N VAL A 28 17.91 -15.28 14.78
CA VAL A 28 18.70 -15.12 13.56
C VAL A 28 17.82 -14.52 12.48
N LEU A 29 18.01 -13.22 12.19
CA LEU A 29 17.30 -12.49 11.16
C LEU A 29 18.09 -12.54 9.86
N MET A 30 17.53 -13.19 8.83
CA MET A 30 18.14 -13.42 7.52
C MET A 30 17.54 -12.47 6.47
N GLU A 31 18.38 -11.72 5.78
CA GLU A 31 17.97 -10.75 4.75
C GLU A 31 18.84 -10.93 3.50
N ARG A 32 18.20 -11.11 2.33
CA ARG A 32 18.90 -11.28 1.05
C ARG A 32 19.58 -10.00 0.53
N GLN A 33 19.08 -8.83 0.94
CA GLN A 33 19.64 -7.55 0.53
C GLN A 33 20.87 -7.21 1.41
N ALA A 34 21.67 -6.24 0.92
CA ALA A 34 22.83 -5.72 1.66
C ALA A 34 22.45 -4.85 2.88
N ARG A 35 21.15 -4.58 3.11
CA ARG A 35 20.63 -3.82 4.23
C ARG A 35 19.19 -4.16 4.54
N VAL A 36 18.77 -3.97 5.80
CA VAL A 36 17.39 -4.15 6.25
C VAL A 36 16.46 -3.05 5.73
N GLY A 37 15.16 -3.29 5.67
CA GLY A 37 14.12 -2.30 5.49
C GLY A 37 14.08 -1.62 4.12
N ARG A 38 14.62 -2.20 3.05
CA ARG A 38 14.71 -1.55 1.73
C ARG A 38 13.36 -1.10 1.17
N LYS A 39 12.31 -1.94 1.24
CA LYS A 39 10.96 -1.55 0.78
C LYS A 39 10.37 -0.48 1.71
N LEU A 40 10.63 -0.56 3.01
CA LEU A 40 10.16 0.42 4.00
C LEU A 40 10.67 1.83 3.71
N GLN A 41 11.92 2.00 3.24
CA GLN A 41 12.48 3.30 2.86
C GLN A 41 11.73 3.99 1.71
N ALA A 42 11.06 3.24 0.85
CA ALA A 42 10.33 3.79 -0.29
C ALA A 42 8.85 4.08 0.01
N THR A 43 8.33 3.65 1.17
CA THR A 43 6.93 3.84 1.53
C THR A 43 6.59 5.32 1.75
N GLY A 44 5.34 5.71 1.46
CA GLY A 44 4.87 7.08 1.63
C GLY A 44 5.70 8.11 0.83
N ASN A 45 6.18 7.77 -0.37
CA ASN A 45 7.09 8.59 -1.17
C ASN A 45 8.39 8.99 -0.43
N GLY A 46 8.94 8.09 0.38
CA GLY A 46 10.15 8.32 1.18
C GLY A 46 9.89 8.95 2.56
N ARG A 47 8.61 9.19 2.92
CA ARG A 47 8.20 9.71 4.23
C ARG A 47 7.88 8.60 5.24
N CYS A 48 7.54 7.40 4.79
CA CYS A 48 7.02 6.26 5.55
C CYS A 48 5.67 6.57 6.23
N ASN A 49 4.56 6.25 5.56
CA ASN A 49 3.25 6.23 6.21
C ASN A 49 3.17 5.02 7.17
N LEU A 50 3.66 5.23 8.39
CA LEU A 50 4.02 4.22 9.38
C LEU A 50 2.81 3.42 9.88
N SER A 51 1.67 4.08 10.01
CA SER A 51 0.43 3.54 10.57
C SER A 51 -0.76 4.40 10.18
N ASN A 52 -1.95 3.97 10.57
CA ASN A 52 -3.18 4.76 10.51
C ASN A 52 -3.95 4.62 11.83
N LEU A 53 -4.38 5.72 12.42
CA LEU A 53 -5.14 5.69 13.68
C LEU A 53 -6.47 4.93 13.56
N HIS A 54 -6.99 4.78 12.34
CA HIS A 54 -8.20 4.01 12.04
C HIS A 54 -7.89 2.54 11.66
N GLY A 55 -6.62 2.13 11.66
CA GLY A 55 -6.16 0.80 11.23
C GLY A 55 -6.39 -0.33 12.27
N THR A 56 -7.45 -0.26 13.07
CA THR A 56 -7.81 -1.28 14.09
C THR A 56 -8.79 -2.33 13.57
N SER A 57 -9.64 -1.95 12.61
CA SER A 57 -10.65 -2.82 12.00
C SER A 57 -11.17 -2.16 10.73
N GLY A 58 -11.57 -2.95 9.75
CA GLY A 58 -11.93 -2.44 8.42
C GLY A 58 -10.71 -1.98 7.61
N GLY A 59 -10.89 -1.71 6.33
CA GLY A 59 -9.81 -1.32 5.43
C GLY A 59 -8.76 -2.41 5.19
N TYR A 60 -9.03 -3.66 5.58
CA TYR A 60 -8.23 -4.84 5.25
C TYR A 60 -8.99 -5.76 4.31
N HIS A 61 -8.27 -6.42 3.43
CA HIS A 61 -8.78 -7.24 2.36
C HIS A 61 -8.05 -8.58 2.29
N GLY A 62 -8.60 -9.53 1.53
CA GLY A 62 -8.06 -10.88 1.37
C GLY A 62 -9.20 -11.90 1.36
N GLY A 63 -8.88 -13.18 1.32
CA GLY A 63 -9.87 -14.24 1.39
C GLY A 63 -10.61 -14.32 2.74
N ASN A 64 -9.94 -13.93 3.83
CA ASN A 64 -10.50 -13.81 5.17
C ASN A 64 -9.87 -12.61 5.90
N PRO A 65 -10.34 -11.38 5.68
CA PRO A 65 -9.77 -10.19 6.31
C PRO A 65 -9.89 -10.19 7.84
N GLY A 66 -10.90 -10.85 8.41
CA GLY A 66 -11.08 -11.00 9.87
C GLY A 66 -9.93 -11.72 10.58
N PHE A 67 -9.09 -12.46 9.85
CA PHE A 67 -7.87 -13.05 10.38
C PHE A 67 -6.91 -12.00 10.99
N ALA A 68 -6.92 -10.79 10.47
CA ALA A 68 -6.06 -9.72 10.97
C ALA A 68 -6.52 -9.16 12.34
N ASP A 69 -7.78 -9.32 12.70
CA ASP A 69 -8.40 -8.65 13.85
C ASP A 69 -7.71 -8.97 15.19
N TYR A 70 -7.28 -10.22 15.39
CA TYR A 70 -6.62 -10.58 16.64
C TYR A 70 -5.27 -9.86 16.77
N ALA A 71 -4.42 -9.94 15.76
CA ALA A 71 -3.11 -9.27 15.78
C ALA A 71 -3.23 -7.75 15.93
N LEU A 72 -4.20 -7.13 15.24
CA LEU A 72 -4.48 -5.70 15.32
C LEU A 72 -5.00 -5.28 16.69
N ARG A 73 -5.80 -6.11 17.38
CA ARG A 73 -6.23 -5.85 18.77
C ARG A 73 -5.07 -6.01 19.75
N GLN A 74 -4.18 -6.99 19.56
CA GLN A 74 -3.01 -7.18 20.45
C GLN A 74 -1.97 -6.07 20.29
N PHE A 75 -1.82 -5.54 19.08
CA PHE A 75 -0.88 -4.46 18.80
C PHE A 75 -1.54 -3.40 17.88
N PRO A 76 -2.47 -2.59 18.45
CA PRO A 76 -3.18 -1.55 17.70
C PRO A 76 -2.26 -0.38 17.32
N PRO A 77 -2.70 0.55 16.46
CA PRO A 77 -1.94 1.72 16.07
C PRO A 77 -1.37 2.51 17.25
N THR A 78 -2.13 2.71 18.31
CA THR A 78 -1.68 3.41 19.53
C THR A 78 -0.50 2.70 20.19
N ALA A 79 -0.56 1.37 20.31
CA ALA A 79 0.55 0.59 20.85
C ALA A 79 1.77 0.60 19.93
N ALA A 80 1.55 0.61 18.60
CA ALA A 80 2.64 0.74 17.63
C ALA A 80 3.36 2.08 17.77
N LEU A 81 2.63 3.19 17.95
CA LEU A 81 3.22 4.52 18.14
C LEU A 81 4.01 4.60 19.45
N GLU A 82 3.49 4.05 20.55
CA GLU A 82 4.21 3.98 21.83
C GLU A 82 5.47 3.13 21.72
N TRP A 83 5.40 2.00 21.03
CA TRP A 83 6.55 1.16 20.77
C TRP A 83 7.63 1.90 19.95
N PHE A 84 7.27 2.58 18.88
CA PHE A 84 8.22 3.39 18.10
C PHE A 84 8.80 4.53 18.94
N ARG A 85 7.99 5.16 19.79
CA ARG A 85 8.46 6.19 20.73
C ARG A 85 9.48 5.63 21.72
N SER A 86 9.27 4.42 22.25
CA SER A 86 10.22 3.75 23.14
C SER A 86 11.56 3.44 22.45
N LEU A 87 11.54 3.26 21.12
CA LEU A 87 12.73 3.08 20.30
C LEU A 87 13.40 4.42 19.90
N GLY A 88 12.82 5.58 20.29
CA GLY A 88 13.36 6.90 20.00
C GLY A 88 12.76 7.59 18.77
N LEU A 89 11.70 7.05 18.14
CA LEU A 89 11.02 7.66 17.01
C LEU A 89 9.82 8.50 17.46
N LEU A 90 9.85 9.80 17.18
CA LEU A 90 8.66 10.65 17.32
C LEU A 90 7.82 10.58 16.03
N THR A 91 6.50 10.60 16.21
CA THR A 91 5.54 10.50 15.12
C THR A 91 4.55 11.65 15.16
N VAL A 92 3.93 11.94 14.01
CA VAL A 92 2.84 12.90 13.85
C VAL A 92 1.71 12.25 13.07
N ALA A 93 0.48 12.47 13.52
CA ALA A 93 -0.73 12.06 12.84
C ALA A 93 -1.33 13.24 12.07
N GLU A 94 -1.74 13.00 10.83
CA GLU A 94 -2.54 13.92 10.02
C GLU A 94 -4.04 13.77 10.40
N ASP A 95 -4.88 14.73 10.06
CA ASP A 95 -6.33 14.67 10.28
C ASP A 95 -7.00 13.46 9.63
N SER A 96 -6.41 12.94 8.56
CA SER A 96 -6.82 11.70 7.87
C SER A 96 -6.53 10.42 8.67
N GLY A 97 -5.91 10.51 9.83
CA GLY A 97 -5.43 9.37 10.62
C GLY A 97 -4.10 8.79 10.16
N ARG A 98 -3.54 9.23 9.03
CA ARG A 98 -2.22 8.79 8.54
C ARG A 98 -1.12 9.23 9.49
N VAL A 99 -0.19 8.33 9.78
CA VAL A 99 0.91 8.60 10.73
C VAL A 99 2.25 8.55 10.02
N TYR A 100 3.07 9.56 10.27
CA TYR A 100 4.42 9.68 9.73
C TYR A 100 5.45 9.89 10.85
N PRO A 101 6.75 9.56 10.62
CA PRO A 101 7.81 10.02 11.52
C PRO A 101 7.84 11.55 11.52
N TYR A 102 8.12 12.16 12.69
CA TYR A 102 8.18 13.61 12.83
C TYR A 102 9.27 14.24 11.93
N SER A 103 10.30 13.48 11.61
CA SER A 103 11.36 13.87 10.66
C SER A 103 10.91 13.92 9.20
N ASP A 104 9.71 13.40 8.89
CA ASP A 104 9.17 13.23 7.53
C ASP A 104 10.08 12.38 6.59
N GLN A 105 10.88 11.46 7.17
CA GLN A 105 11.84 10.64 6.45
C GLN A 105 11.71 9.16 6.82
N ALA A 106 11.48 8.31 5.81
CA ALA A 106 11.42 6.85 5.98
C ALA A 106 12.72 6.25 6.54
N ASN A 107 13.86 6.87 6.25
CA ASN A 107 15.15 6.43 6.79
C ASN A 107 15.19 6.48 8.32
N SER A 108 14.55 7.47 8.95
CA SER A 108 14.50 7.54 10.42
C SER A 108 13.82 6.32 11.03
N VAL A 109 12.76 5.80 10.38
CA VAL A 109 12.07 4.58 10.83
C VAL A 109 12.99 3.35 10.69
N VAL A 110 13.69 3.23 9.56
CA VAL A 110 14.60 2.10 9.31
C VAL A 110 15.79 2.14 10.28
N ASP A 111 16.38 3.31 10.52
CA ASP A 111 17.54 3.47 11.39
C ASP A 111 17.20 3.15 12.85
N VAL A 112 16.05 3.64 13.35
CA VAL A 112 15.59 3.32 14.70
C VAL A 112 15.40 1.80 14.88
N LEU A 113 14.78 1.12 13.91
CA LEU A 113 14.63 -0.33 13.95
C LEU A 113 15.98 -1.06 13.84
N ARG A 114 16.86 -0.59 12.95
CA ARG A 114 18.21 -1.17 12.79
C ARG A 114 19.01 -1.07 14.08
N PHE A 115 19.03 0.08 14.76
CA PHE A 115 19.70 0.22 16.06
C PHE A 115 19.05 -0.65 17.13
N ALA A 116 17.71 -0.78 17.12
CA ALA A 116 17.01 -1.65 18.07
C ALA A 116 17.37 -3.14 17.89
N LEU A 117 17.76 -3.55 16.68
CA LEU A 117 18.24 -4.93 16.41
C LEU A 117 19.65 -5.20 16.94
N GLU A 118 20.42 -4.19 17.38
CA GLU A 118 21.75 -4.35 17.96
C GLU A 118 21.65 -4.87 19.42
N LYS A 119 21.12 -6.08 19.59
CA LYS A 119 20.98 -6.78 20.87
C LYS A 119 21.87 -8.02 20.91
N PRO A 120 22.38 -8.42 22.12
CA PRO A 120 23.27 -9.59 22.25
C PRO A 120 22.65 -10.90 21.76
N ASN A 121 21.32 -11.03 21.81
CA ASN A 121 20.59 -12.23 21.41
C ASN A 121 19.99 -12.13 19.99
N ILE A 122 20.34 -11.11 19.21
CA ILE A 122 19.93 -10.99 17.79
C ILE A 122 21.18 -11.04 16.89
N THR A 123 21.17 -11.95 15.93
CA THR A 123 22.13 -11.99 14.84
C THR A 123 21.46 -11.61 13.53
N VAL A 124 21.92 -10.55 12.86
CA VAL A 124 21.43 -10.13 11.54
C VAL A 124 22.39 -10.63 10.47
N LYS A 125 21.91 -11.49 9.56
CA LYS A 125 22.66 -11.98 8.40
C LYS A 125 22.17 -11.27 7.14
N LEU A 126 22.98 -10.35 6.61
CA LEU A 126 22.73 -9.65 5.35
C LEU A 126 23.36 -10.39 4.17
N GLY A 127 22.80 -10.24 2.98
CA GLY A 127 23.22 -10.99 1.78
C GLY A 127 22.85 -12.47 1.85
N PHE A 128 22.04 -12.88 2.81
CA PHE A 128 21.62 -14.26 3.02
C PHE A 128 20.29 -14.51 2.28
N GLU A 129 20.34 -15.10 1.10
CA GLU A 129 19.16 -15.50 0.33
C GLU A 129 18.74 -16.92 0.73
N ALA A 130 17.55 -17.07 1.33
CA ALA A 130 17.02 -18.39 1.69
C ALA A 130 16.62 -19.19 0.44
N GLU A 131 17.56 -19.91 -0.13
CA GLU A 131 17.37 -20.70 -1.37
C GLU A 131 16.63 -22.02 -1.10
N LYS A 132 16.90 -22.63 0.05
CA LYS A 132 16.29 -23.90 0.44
C LYS A 132 15.98 -23.94 1.92
N VAL A 133 14.75 -24.32 2.22
CA VAL A 133 14.29 -24.49 3.59
C VAL A 133 13.76 -25.90 3.78
N LYS A 134 14.21 -26.59 4.84
CA LYS A 134 13.77 -27.95 5.14
C LYS A 134 13.38 -28.08 6.62
N LYS A 135 12.32 -28.83 6.88
CA LYS A 135 12.01 -29.32 8.23
C LYS A 135 13.00 -30.42 8.59
N THR A 136 13.52 -30.38 9.82
CA THR A 136 14.39 -31.39 10.41
C THR A 136 13.69 -32.04 11.61
N ALA A 137 14.30 -33.01 12.22
CA ALA A 137 13.75 -33.64 13.44
C ALA A 137 13.64 -32.66 14.61
N SER A 138 14.55 -31.65 14.71
CA SER A 138 14.62 -30.68 15.80
C SER A 138 14.17 -29.27 15.43
N GLY A 139 13.75 -29.01 14.20
CA GLY A 139 13.40 -27.64 13.79
C GLY A 139 13.49 -27.45 12.28
N PHE A 140 14.23 -26.43 11.84
CA PHE A 140 14.37 -26.07 10.44
C PHE A 140 15.84 -25.81 10.08
N ARG A 141 16.15 -26.09 8.83
CA ARG A 141 17.44 -25.77 8.19
C ARG A 141 17.19 -24.83 7.02
N VAL A 142 17.83 -23.65 7.04
CA VAL A 142 17.78 -22.64 5.98
C VAL A 142 19.16 -22.56 5.34
N VAL A 143 19.23 -22.69 4.02
CA VAL A 143 20.49 -22.72 3.23
C VAL A 143 20.56 -21.53 2.30
N SER A 144 21.71 -20.88 2.23
CA SER A 144 22.07 -19.80 1.30
C SER A 144 23.50 -20.06 0.79
N GLY A 145 23.65 -20.52 -0.46
CA GLY A 145 24.96 -20.97 -0.97
C GLY A 145 25.58 -22.01 -0.05
N ASP A 146 26.78 -21.71 0.47
CA ASP A 146 27.51 -22.58 1.41
C ASP A 146 27.15 -22.32 2.88
N GLU A 147 26.38 -21.29 3.17
CA GLU A 147 25.95 -20.96 4.55
C GLU A 147 24.67 -21.71 4.92
N THR A 148 24.60 -22.11 6.20
CA THR A 148 23.41 -22.76 6.75
C THR A 148 23.06 -22.15 8.12
N VAL A 149 21.75 -21.95 8.35
CA VAL A 149 21.19 -21.59 9.65
C VAL A 149 20.27 -22.71 10.10
N GLU A 150 20.53 -23.25 11.29
CA GLU A 150 19.64 -24.18 12.00
C GLU A 150 18.83 -23.38 13.02
N CYS A 151 17.52 -23.64 13.11
CA CYS A 151 16.66 -23.02 14.11
C CYS A 151 15.54 -23.96 14.56
N ASP A 152 15.08 -23.77 15.79
CA ASP A 152 13.99 -24.58 16.37
C ASP A 152 12.64 -24.17 15.78
N ARG A 153 12.45 -22.85 15.57
CA ARG A 153 11.24 -22.24 15.00
C ARG A 153 11.62 -21.29 13.87
N LEU A 154 10.73 -21.19 12.87
CA LEU A 154 10.99 -20.39 11.67
C LEU A 154 9.82 -19.46 11.36
N ILE A 155 10.10 -18.17 11.18
CA ILE A 155 9.14 -17.16 10.75
C ILE A 155 9.44 -16.75 9.31
N VAL A 156 8.47 -16.86 8.41
CA VAL A 156 8.56 -16.37 7.04
C VAL A 156 7.95 -14.96 6.97
N ALA A 157 8.80 -13.95 6.81
CA ALA A 157 8.46 -12.52 6.80
C ALA A 157 8.93 -11.82 5.51
N CYS A 158 8.91 -12.56 4.38
CA CYS A 158 9.49 -12.12 3.10
C CYS A 158 8.74 -10.99 2.40
N GLY A 159 7.58 -10.58 2.91
CA GLY A 159 6.70 -9.63 2.24
C GLY A 159 6.06 -10.21 0.98
N GLY A 160 5.52 -9.34 0.13
CA GLY A 160 4.82 -9.70 -1.10
C GLY A 160 5.67 -9.59 -2.37
N LEU A 161 5.01 -9.77 -3.51
CA LEU A 161 5.63 -9.66 -4.83
C LEU A 161 5.71 -8.19 -5.33
N ALA A 162 4.88 -7.29 -4.82
CA ALA A 162 4.83 -5.89 -5.24
C ALA A 162 6.15 -5.14 -4.94
N GLY A 163 6.53 -4.25 -5.88
CA GLY A 163 7.77 -3.48 -5.76
C GLY A 163 9.02 -4.33 -5.98
N THR A 164 9.11 -5.07 -7.06
CA THR A 164 10.21 -6.00 -7.38
C THR A 164 11.59 -5.33 -7.29
N LYS A 165 11.73 -4.08 -7.74
CA LYS A 165 12.96 -3.28 -7.63
C LYS A 165 13.36 -2.94 -6.19
N LEU A 166 12.42 -3.03 -5.27
CA LEU A 166 12.59 -2.75 -3.84
C LEU A 166 12.73 -4.01 -2.99
N GLY A 167 12.68 -5.19 -3.63
CA GLY A 167 12.83 -6.46 -2.95
C GLY A 167 11.58 -7.34 -2.92
N GLY A 168 10.48 -6.94 -3.58
CA GLY A 168 9.33 -7.83 -3.80
C GLY A 168 9.74 -9.09 -4.56
N SER A 169 9.30 -10.27 -4.09
CA SER A 169 9.68 -11.54 -4.72
C SER A 169 8.72 -12.67 -4.41
N MET A 170 8.86 -13.77 -5.17
CA MET A 170 8.12 -15.01 -4.97
C MET A 170 8.69 -15.89 -3.85
N SER A 171 9.84 -15.56 -3.26
CA SER A 171 10.58 -16.47 -2.37
C SER A 171 9.76 -16.93 -1.17
N GLY A 172 9.07 -16.03 -0.46
CA GLY A 172 8.24 -16.38 0.69
C GLY A 172 7.09 -17.32 0.32
N TYR A 173 6.42 -17.05 -0.81
CA TYR A 173 5.37 -17.91 -1.33
C TYR A 173 5.90 -19.31 -1.72
N GLN A 174 7.07 -19.37 -2.36
CA GLN A 174 7.70 -20.65 -2.73
C GLN A 174 8.09 -21.47 -1.50
N ILE A 175 8.67 -20.82 -0.47
CA ILE A 175 9.02 -21.46 0.79
C ILE A 175 7.77 -22.07 1.44
N LEU A 176 6.72 -21.27 1.64
CA LEU A 176 5.49 -21.74 2.31
C LEU A 176 4.76 -22.82 1.49
N ARG A 177 4.71 -22.67 0.16
CA ARG A 177 4.17 -23.71 -0.72
C ARG A 177 4.96 -25.02 -0.66
N SER A 178 6.28 -25.00 -0.45
CA SER A 178 7.09 -26.21 -0.29
C SER A 178 6.75 -26.98 0.98
N PHE A 179 6.08 -26.33 1.95
CA PHE A 179 5.54 -26.95 3.16
C PHE A 179 4.06 -27.32 3.04
N GLY A 180 3.47 -27.23 1.85
CA GLY A 180 2.10 -27.63 1.57
C GLY A 180 1.07 -26.51 1.65
N HIS A 181 1.49 -25.26 1.93
CA HIS A 181 0.57 -24.13 1.99
C HIS A 181 0.04 -23.73 0.62
N SER A 182 -1.23 -23.35 0.59
CA SER A 182 -1.94 -22.86 -0.58
C SER A 182 -1.76 -21.36 -0.72
N CYS A 183 -1.75 -20.88 -1.97
CA CYS A 183 -1.62 -19.46 -2.28
C CYS A 183 -2.76 -19.02 -3.19
N SER A 184 -3.45 -17.96 -2.84
CA SER A 184 -4.43 -17.31 -3.69
C SER A 184 -3.76 -16.63 -4.89
N ARG A 185 -4.56 -16.17 -5.86
CA ARG A 185 -4.04 -15.47 -7.04
C ARG A 185 -3.43 -14.13 -6.62
N LEU A 186 -2.12 -13.96 -6.86
CA LEU A 186 -1.41 -12.71 -6.62
C LEU A 186 -1.76 -11.67 -7.69
N ARG A 187 -2.10 -10.45 -7.27
CA ARG A 187 -2.45 -9.32 -8.13
C ARG A 187 -1.81 -8.04 -7.57
N PRO A 188 -1.51 -7.05 -8.43
CA PRO A 188 -1.12 -5.74 -7.92
C PRO A 188 -2.29 -5.08 -7.19
N ALA A 189 -2.00 -4.31 -6.15
CA ALA A 189 -2.93 -3.40 -5.48
C ALA A 189 -2.23 -2.10 -5.13
N LEU A 190 -2.99 -1.03 -4.88
CA LEU A 190 -2.47 0.32 -4.69
C LEU A 190 -1.51 0.70 -5.83
N VAL A 191 -2.04 0.67 -7.04
CA VAL A 191 -1.26 0.78 -8.27
C VAL A 191 -1.85 1.82 -9.21
N GLN A 192 -1.03 2.41 -10.05
CA GLN A 192 -1.45 3.33 -11.11
C GLN A 192 -2.30 2.60 -12.15
N LEU A 193 -3.27 3.29 -12.72
CA LEU A 193 -4.17 2.79 -13.76
C LEU A 193 -3.85 3.47 -15.10
N LYS A 194 -3.62 2.68 -16.13
CA LYS A 194 -3.42 3.17 -17.49
C LYS A 194 -4.75 3.58 -18.11
N SER A 195 -4.70 4.53 -19.04
CA SER A 195 -5.86 5.06 -19.71
C SER A 195 -5.62 5.25 -21.21
N SER A 196 -6.66 5.04 -22.00
CA SER A 196 -6.69 5.38 -23.43
C SER A 196 -7.09 6.84 -23.70
N TRP A 197 -7.37 7.65 -22.67
CA TRP A 197 -7.70 9.05 -22.84
C TRP A 197 -6.49 9.86 -23.32
N ASN A 198 -6.54 10.34 -24.55
CA ASN A 198 -5.39 10.99 -25.21
C ASN A 198 -4.87 12.22 -24.47
N ALA A 199 -5.75 12.94 -23.76
CA ALA A 199 -5.36 14.17 -23.04
C ALA A 199 -4.54 13.91 -21.78
N VAL A 200 -4.46 12.67 -21.29
CA VAL A 200 -3.73 12.32 -20.06
C VAL A 200 -2.26 12.73 -20.11
N THR A 201 -1.63 12.57 -21.27
CA THR A 201 -0.20 12.90 -21.47
C THR A 201 0.05 14.40 -21.29
N SER A 202 -0.87 15.27 -21.75
CA SER A 202 -0.76 16.72 -21.61
C SER A 202 -0.90 17.19 -20.15
N LEU A 203 -1.51 16.37 -19.30
CA LEU A 203 -1.70 16.61 -17.88
C LEU A 203 -0.60 16.00 -17.01
N LYS A 204 0.42 15.34 -17.56
CA LYS A 204 1.51 14.72 -16.78
C LYS A 204 2.02 15.65 -15.68
N GLY A 205 2.02 15.16 -14.44
CA GLY A 205 2.48 15.87 -13.24
C GLY A 205 1.45 16.82 -12.62
N VAL A 206 0.31 17.05 -13.26
CA VAL A 206 -0.81 17.82 -12.67
C VAL A 206 -1.42 17.01 -11.54
N ARG A 207 -1.70 17.67 -10.40
CA ARG A 207 -2.44 17.12 -9.26
C ARG A 207 -3.74 17.90 -9.08
N ALA A 208 -4.76 17.20 -8.65
CA ALA A 208 -6.08 17.79 -8.35
C ALA A 208 -6.78 16.95 -7.29
N ASN A 209 -7.44 17.58 -6.34
CA ASN A 209 -8.39 16.87 -5.48
C ASN A 209 -9.63 16.54 -6.31
N CYS A 210 -10.11 15.33 -6.16
CA CYS A 210 -11.32 14.89 -6.85
C CYS A 210 -12.03 13.76 -6.08
N HIS A 211 -13.29 13.56 -6.45
CA HIS A 211 -13.99 12.31 -6.19
C HIS A 211 -13.85 11.43 -7.43
N ALA A 212 -13.36 10.20 -7.25
CA ALA A 212 -13.21 9.22 -8.31
C ALA A 212 -14.14 8.04 -8.07
N ALA A 213 -14.97 7.71 -9.03
CA ALA A 213 -15.84 6.54 -9.00
C ALA A 213 -15.47 5.58 -10.13
N ILE A 214 -15.24 4.31 -9.79
CA ILE A 214 -15.02 3.25 -10.77
C ILE A 214 -16.35 2.66 -11.19
N LEU A 215 -16.55 2.57 -12.49
CA LEU A 215 -17.66 1.87 -13.10
C LEU A 215 -17.13 0.65 -13.85
N HIS A 216 -17.82 -0.47 -13.69
CA HIS A 216 -17.58 -1.70 -14.40
C HIS A 216 -18.84 -2.10 -15.13
N ASP A 217 -18.76 -2.23 -16.45
CA ASP A 217 -19.91 -2.51 -17.33
C ASP A 217 -21.11 -1.59 -17.03
N GLY A 218 -20.83 -0.29 -16.85
CA GLY A 218 -21.83 0.76 -16.59
C GLY A 218 -22.37 0.82 -15.16
N LYS A 219 -22.00 -0.08 -14.25
CA LYS A 219 -22.40 -0.07 -12.84
C LYS A 219 -21.30 0.49 -11.95
N ARG A 220 -21.67 1.32 -10.97
CA ARG A 220 -20.72 1.80 -9.95
C ARG A 220 -20.23 0.61 -9.11
N PHE A 221 -18.92 0.52 -8.94
CA PHE A 221 -18.25 -0.56 -8.24
C PHE A 221 -17.58 -0.09 -6.96
N SER A 222 -16.73 0.92 -7.06
CA SER A 222 -16.07 1.55 -5.90
C SER A 222 -15.88 3.04 -6.13
N GLU A 223 -15.62 3.78 -5.06
CA GLU A 223 -15.36 5.22 -5.11
C GLU A 223 -14.46 5.66 -3.97
N SER A 224 -13.74 6.74 -4.18
CA SER A 224 -12.89 7.39 -3.17
C SER A 224 -12.77 8.88 -3.44
N THR A 225 -12.40 9.66 -2.43
CA THR A 225 -12.12 11.09 -2.56
C THR A 225 -10.71 11.40 -2.07
N GLY A 226 -9.96 12.17 -2.85
CA GLY A 226 -8.59 12.51 -2.49
C GLY A 226 -7.80 13.11 -3.64
N GLU A 227 -6.48 13.19 -3.46
CA GLU A 227 -5.58 13.70 -4.49
C GLU A 227 -5.40 12.69 -5.64
N LEU A 228 -5.73 13.15 -6.85
CA LEU A 228 -5.41 12.53 -8.13
C LEU A 228 -4.10 13.11 -8.65
N GLN A 229 -3.26 12.27 -9.23
CA GLN A 229 -2.10 12.69 -10.01
C GLN A 229 -2.19 12.12 -11.43
N PHE A 230 -2.10 12.98 -12.43
CA PHE A 230 -1.95 12.55 -13.81
C PHE A 230 -0.53 12.12 -14.11
N THR A 231 -0.36 10.98 -14.76
CA THR A 231 0.93 10.45 -15.22
C THR A 231 1.02 10.50 -16.74
N GLN A 232 2.14 10.05 -17.29
CA GLN A 232 2.27 9.92 -18.74
C GLN A 232 1.33 8.85 -19.33
N TYR A 233 0.89 7.87 -18.54
CA TYR A 233 0.17 6.69 -19.00
C TYR A 233 -1.29 6.65 -18.56
N GLY A 234 -1.67 7.46 -17.59
CA GLY A 234 -2.97 7.38 -16.96
C GLY A 234 -3.04 8.10 -15.62
N LEU A 235 -3.72 7.48 -14.68
CA LEU A 235 -4.11 8.04 -13.40
C LEU A 235 -3.32 7.42 -12.25
N SER A 236 -3.00 8.21 -11.24
CA SER A 236 -2.25 7.86 -10.04
C SER A 236 -2.74 8.71 -8.85
N GLY A 237 -2.08 8.58 -7.73
CA GLY A 237 -2.39 9.31 -6.50
C GLY A 237 -3.25 8.48 -5.54
N PRO A 238 -3.37 8.94 -4.29
CA PRO A 238 -4.08 8.19 -3.25
C PRO A 238 -5.49 7.76 -3.65
N VAL A 239 -6.28 8.64 -4.28
CA VAL A 239 -7.65 8.33 -4.72
C VAL A 239 -7.69 7.18 -5.74
N ILE A 240 -6.70 7.09 -6.62
CA ILE A 240 -6.62 6.02 -7.61
C ILE A 240 -6.10 4.72 -6.99
N PHE A 241 -5.17 4.80 -6.04
CA PHE A 241 -4.67 3.62 -5.35
C PHE A 241 -5.81 2.89 -4.62
N GLU A 242 -6.69 3.61 -3.93
CA GLU A 242 -7.85 3.02 -3.25
C GLU A 242 -8.75 2.22 -4.20
N VAL A 243 -9.10 2.81 -5.34
CA VAL A 243 -10.03 2.17 -6.28
C VAL A 243 -9.35 1.20 -7.26
N SER A 244 -8.01 1.14 -7.29
CA SER A 244 -7.25 0.30 -8.24
C SER A 244 -7.41 -1.19 -8.02
N ARG A 245 -7.67 -1.61 -6.77
CA ARG A 245 -7.86 -3.01 -6.38
C ARG A 245 -8.91 -3.70 -7.23
N ASP A 246 -10.03 -3.04 -7.50
CA ASP A 246 -11.13 -3.59 -8.25
C ASP A 246 -10.77 -3.77 -9.72
N VAL A 247 -10.15 -2.75 -10.32
CA VAL A 247 -9.67 -2.81 -11.71
C VAL A 247 -8.64 -3.93 -11.90
N CYS A 248 -7.84 -4.24 -10.88
CA CYS A 248 -6.87 -5.34 -10.91
C CYS A 248 -7.49 -6.75 -10.91
N GLN A 249 -8.82 -6.87 -10.74
CA GLN A 249 -9.51 -8.14 -10.92
C GLN A 249 -9.59 -8.54 -12.39
N GLY A 250 -9.52 -7.57 -13.30
CA GLY A 250 -9.60 -7.76 -14.75
C GLY A 250 -11.03 -8.01 -15.24
N GLY A 251 -11.17 -8.24 -16.54
CA GLY A 251 -12.45 -8.47 -17.21
C GLY A 251 -13.22 -7.17 -17.48
N GLY A 252 -14.13 -7.17 -18.46
CA GLY A 252 -15.07 -6.11 -18.75
C GLY A 252 -14.49 -4.74 -19.13
N GLU A 253 -15.38 -3.75 -19.21
CA GLU A 253 -15.03 -2.37 -19.46
C GLU A 253 -14.94 -1.58 -18.14
N TRP A 254 -13.82 -0.93 -17.91
CA TRP A 254 -13.57 -0.13 -16.72
C TRP A 254 -13.51 1.36 -17.07
N LEU A 255 -14.31 2.15 -16.36
CA LEU A 255 -14.35 3.61 -16.47
C LEU A 255 -14.03 4.22 -15.10
N CYS A 256 -13.24 5.30 -15.11
CA CYS A 256 -13.08 6.17 -13.95
C CYS A 256 -13.85 7.48 -14.23
N ARG A 257 -14.88 7.74 -13.43
CA ARG A 257 -15.58 9.03 -13.44
C ARG A 257 -14.97 9.94 -12.40
N LEU A 258 -14.53 11.11 -12.82
CA LEU A 258 -13.85 12.10 -11.99
C LEU A 258 -14.72 13.34 -11.81
N ASP A 259 -14.93 13.74 -10.56
CA ASP A 259 -15.49 15.01 -10.15
C ASP A 259 -14.38 15.85 -9.49
N PHE A 260 -13.94 16.91 -10.13
CA PHE A 260 -12.87 17.79 -9.64
C PHE A 260 -13.34 18.86 -8.65
N LEU A 261 -14.63 18.93 -8.36
CA LEU A 261 -15.23 19.90 -7.45
C LEU A 261 -16.30 19.20 -6.58
N PRO A 262 -15.92 18.17 -5.79
CA PRO A 262 -16.90 17.34 -5.08
C PRO A 262 -17.77 18.14 -4.09
N ASP A 263 -17.24 19.23 -3.54
CA ASP A 263 -17.95 20.08 -2.58
C ASP A 263 -18.86 21.12 -3.24
N MET A 264 -18.90 21.18 -4.58
CA MET A 264 -19.71 22.13 -5.34
C MET A 264 -20.75 21.41 -6.20
N ALA A 265 -22.02 21.76 -6.05
CA ALA A 265 -23.07 21.25 -6.92
C ALA A 265 -22.89 21.75 -8.36
N GLU A 266 -23.23 20.93 -9.37
CA GLU A 266 -23.08 21.28 -10.79
C GLU A 266 -23.79 22.57 -11.17
N ASN A 267 -25.02 22.81 -10.67
CA ASN A 267 -25.77 24.06 -10.89
C ASN A 267 -25.05 25.29 -10.29
N ALA A 268 -24.38 25.16 -9.19
CA ALA A 268 -23.58 26.24 -8.60
C ALA A 268 -22.37 26.55 -9.48
N LEU A 269 -21.68 25.52 -10.01
CA LEU A 269 -20.60 25.71 -10.97
C LEU A 269 -21.09 26.39 -12.26
N ILE A 270 -22.21 25.95 -12.82
CA ILE A 270 -22.82 26.60 -14.00
C ILE A 270 -23.08 28.08 -13.74
N SER A 271 -23.62 28.41 -12.58
CA SER A 271 -23.89 29.81 -12.19
C SER A 271 -22.60 30.62 -12.09
N GLU A 272 -21.53 30.03 -11.54
CA GLU A 272 -20.22 30.67 -11.47
C GLU A 272 -19.60 30.88 -12.86
N LEU A 273 -19.67 29.89 -13.74
CA LEU A 273 -19.18 30.00 -15.11
C LEU A 273 -19.95 31.07 -15.89
N LYS A 274 -21.28 31.22 -15.68
CA LYS A 274 -22.09 32.31 -16.28
C LYS A 274 -21.64 33.69 -15.82
N ARG A 275 -21.27 33.89 -14.56
CA ARG A 275 -20.73 35.16 -14.07
C ARG A 275 -19.46 35.56 -14.79
N ARG A 276 -18.67 34.62 -15.28
CA ARG A 276 -17.40 34.86 -15.97
C ARG A 276 -17.60 35.49 -17.37
N ARG A 277 -18.82 35.46 -17.93
CA ARG A 277 -19.14 36.24 -19.13
C ARG A 277 -18.93 37.75 -18.96
N ASN A 278 -18.98 38.24 -17.73
CA ASN A 278 -18.72 39.63 -17.40
C ASN A 278 -17.21 39.95 -17.26
N THR A 279 -16.34 39.00 -17.62
CA THR A 279 -14.89 39.17 -17.58
C THR A 279 -14.33 39.16 -19.02
N ASN A 280 -13.14 39.72 -19.23
CA ASN A 280 -12.44 39.65 -20.50
C ASN A 280 -11.55 38.41 -20.64
N LEU A 281 -11.92 37.28 -19.98
CA LEU A 281 -11.14 36.07 -20.04
C LEU A 281 -11.27 35.41 -21.43
N PRO A 282 -10.15 34.91 -22.00
CA PRO A 282 -10.22 34.05 -23.15
C PRO A 282 -10.81 32.68 -22.74
N VAL A 283 -11.47 32.00 -23.68
CA VAL A 283 -12.12 30.68 -23.44
C VAL A 283 -11.15 29.66 -22.82
N SER A 284 -9.89 29.68 -23.23
CA SER A 284 -8.85 28.79 -22.66
C SER A 284 -8.64 28.96 -21.15
N GLU A 285 -9.07 30.07 -20.57
CA GLU A 285 -8.93 30.40 -19.16
C GLU A 285 -10.26 30.30 -18.38
N LEU A 286 -11.28 29.65 -18.96
CA LEU A 286 -12.62 29.50 -18.37
C LEU A 286 -12.57 29.00 -16.90
N PHE A 287 -11.64 28.11 -16.54
CA PHE A 287 -11.50 27.54 -15.20
C PHE A 287 -10.36 28.17 -14.36
N THR A 288 -9.73 29.23 -14.84
CA THR A 288 -8.65 29.92 -14.09
C THR A 288 -9.18 30.41 -12.73
N GLY A 289 -8.46 30.07 -11.65
CA GLY A 289 -8.87 30.36 -10.27
C GLY A 289 -9.90 29.37 -9.68
N ILE A 290 -10.36 28.38 -10.46
CA ILE A 290 -11.23 27.28 -9.99
C ILE A 290 -10.43 25.97 -9.96
N LEU A 291 -9.73 25.67 -11.06
CA LEU A 291 -8.93 24.45 -11.23
C LEU A 291 -7.50 24.78 -11.63
N HIS A 292 -6.62 23.79 -11.57
CA HIS A 292 -5.28 23.93 -12.16
C HIS A 292 -5.39 24.30 -13.64
N ASN A 293 -4.68 25.34 -14.10
CA ASN A 293 -4.87 25.93 -15.43
C ASN A 293 -4.78 24.91 -16.58
N ARG A 294 -3.79 23.98 -16.54
CA ARG A 294 -3.68 22.92 -17.57
C ARG A 294 -4.90 22.01 -17.57
N LEU A 295 -5.40 21.65 -16.40
CA LEU A 295 -6.61 20.82 -16.27
C LEU A 295 -7.82 21.56 -16.81
N GLY A 296 -8.01 22.82 -16.43
CA GLY A 296 -9.12 23.64 -16.93
C GLY A 296 -9.15 23.74 -18.45
N ARG A 297 -7.99 23.98 -19.08
CA ARG A 297 -7.90 24.03 -20.57
C ARG A 297 -8.28 22.70 -21.21
N VAL A 298 -7.81 21.59 -20.67
CA VAL A 298 -8.14 20.25 -21.16
C VAL A 298 -9.63 19.95 -20.99
N LEU A 299 -10.24 20.32 -19.86
CA LEU A 299 -11.68 20.13 -19.63
C LEU A 299 -12.53 20.97 -20.60
N THR A 300 -12.13 22.22 -20.86
CA THR A 300 -12.77 23.08 -21.86
C THR A 300 -12.75 22.43 -23.24
N GLN A 301 -11.61 21.89 -23.68
CA GLN A 301 -11.50 21.17 -24.95
C GLN A 301 -12.31 19.85 -24.96
N THR A 302 -12.30 19.11 -23.85
CA THR A 302 -13.08 17.86 -23.71
C THR A 302 -14.59 18.13 -23.79
N ALA A 303 -15.03 19.29 -23.32
CA ALA A 303 -16.42 19.75 -23.48
C ALA A 303 -16.77 20.14 -24.93
N GLY A 304 -15.84 20.02 -25.89
CA GLY A 304 -16.06 20.38 -27.30
C GLY A 304 -16.01 21.90 -27.57
N ILE A 305 -15.55 22.69 -26.60
CA ILE A 305 -15.50 24.14 -26.73
C ILE A 305 -14.19 24.56 -27.42
N SER A 306 -14.30 25.38 -28.47
CA SER A 306 -13.13 25.94 -29.17
C SER A 306 -12.33 26.85 -28.23
N ALA A 307 -11.01 26.73 -28.23
CA ALA A 307 -10.14 27.58 -27.42
C ALA A 307 -10.07 29.05 -27.83
N GLY A 308 -10.58 29.39 -29.00
CA GLY A 308 -10.63 30.78 -29.53
C GLY A 308 -11.82 31.57 -28.99
N GLY A 309 -11.68 32.89 -28.95
CA GLY A 309 -12.77 33.80 -28.51
C GLY A 309 -12.70 34.10 -26.99
N ALA A 310 -13.74 34.82 -26.55
CA ALA A 310 -13.90 35.25 -25.17
C ALA A 310 -14.96 34.42 -24.42
N VAL A 311 -14.84 34.30 -23.12
CA VAL A 311 -15.85 33.63 -22.28
C VAL A 311 -17.23 34.30 -22.39
N SER A 312 -17.27 35.60 -22.68
CA SER A 312 -18.51 36.35 -22.95
C SER A 312 -19.33 35.77 -24.11
N ASP A 313 -18.69 35.14 -25.08
CA ASP A 313 -19.31 34.64 -26.30
C ASP A 313 -19.90 33.24 -26.16
N LEU A 314 -19.57 32.53 -25.04
CA LEU A 314 -20.04 31.17 -24.79
C LEU A 314 -21.56 31.13 -24.52
N SER A 315 -22.23 30.20 -25.14
CA SER A 315 -23.65 29.90 -24.90
C SER A 315 -23.89 29.26 -23.55
N ASP A 316 -25.13 29.27 -23.09
CA ASP A 316 -25.52 28.57 -21.85
C ASP A 316 -25.28 27.05 -21.94
N GLU A 317 -25.39 26.48 -23.14
CA GLU A 317 -25.15 25.06 -23.38
C GLU A 317 -23.67 24.71 -23.26
N GLU A 318 -22.78 25.50 -23.85
CA GLU A 318 -21.33 25.30 -23.73
C GLU A 318 -20.87 25.42 -22.26
N LEU A 319 -21.44 26.36 -21.49
CA LEU A 319 -21.12 26.47 -20.06
C LEU A 319 -21.64 25.25 -19.25
N ARG A 320 -22.79 24.66 -19.62
CA ARG A 320 -23.27 23.41 -19.03
C ARG A 320 -22.34 22.24 -19.37
N GLN A 321 -21.92 22.13 -20.63
CA GLN A 321 -20.98 21.09 -21.08
C GLN A 321 -19.63 21.22 -20.36
N ALA A 322 -19.11 22.44 -20.19
CA ALA A 322 -17.90 22.69 -19.43
C ALA A 322 -18.04 22.28 -17.96
N ALA A 323 -19.16 22.65 -17.31
CA ALA A 323 -19.44 22.26 -15.95
C ALA A 323 -19.54 20.73 -15.80
N HIS A 324 -20.25 20.08 -16.73
CA HIS A 324 -20.35 18.63 -16.76
C HIS A 324 -18.98 17.94 -16.93
N ALA A 325 -18.14 18.45 -17.83
CA ALA A 325 -16.77 17.93 -17.99
C ALA A 325 -15.93 18.05 -16.71
N ALA A 326 -16.14 19.08 -15.89
CA ALA A 326 -15.45 19.24 -14.62
C ALA A 326 -16.04 18.36 -13.49
N LYS A 327 -17.32 18.01 -13.57
CA LYS A 327 -18.06 17.26 -12.56
C LYS A 327 -18.18 15.75 -12.85
N ALA A 328 -18.04 15.35 -14.11
CA ALA A 328 -18.32 13.97 -14.52
C ALA A 328 -17.40 13.50 -15.67
N LEU A 329 -16.13 13.92 -15.66
CA LEU A 329 -15.17 13.45 -16.66
C LEU A 329 -15.07 11.93 -16.60
N SER A 330 -15.39 11.26 -17.69
CA SER A 330 -15.26 9.81 -17.82
C SER A 330 -13.96 9.46 -18.56
N VAL A 331 -13.12 8.65 -17.90
CA VAL A 331 -11.82 8.21 -18.41
C VAL A 331 -11.83 6.69 -18.56
N HIS A 332 -11.65 6.20 -19.78
CA HIS A 332 -11.51 4.76 -20.03
C HIS A 332 -10.18 4.25 -19.45
N LEU A 333 -10.27 3.22 -18.63
CA LEU A 333 -9.12 2.52 -18.09
C LEU A 333 -8.81 1.29 -18.95
N THR A 334 -7.53 1.07 -19.20
CA THR A 334 -7.10 -0.06 -20.05
C THR A 334 -6.58 -1.22 -19.24
N GLU A 335 -5.61 -0.97 -18.36
CA GLU A 335 -5.01 -1.97 -17.49
C GLU A 335 -4.33 -1.32 -16.28
N PRO A 336 -4.20 -2.02 -15.15
CA PRO A 336 -3.35 -1.56 -14.06
C PRO A 336 -1.87 -1.68 -14.47
N MET A 337 -1.01 -0.86 -13.84
CA MET A 337 0.42 -1.09 -13.88
C MET A 337 0.76 -2.42 -13.19
N GLY A 338 1.88 -3.04 -13.59
CA GLY A 338 2.31 -4.34 -13.06
C GLY A 338 2.85 -4.28 -11.62
N MET A 339 3.24 -5.45 -11.11
CA MET A 339 3.82 -5.64 -9.77
C MET A 339 5.02 -4.73 -9.49
N ASP A 340 5.80 -4.35 -10.51
CA ASP A 340 6.95 -3.43 -10.34
C ASP A 340 6.55 -2.06 -9.82
N SER A 341 5.34 -1.61 -10.16
CA SER A 341 4.80 -0.29 -9.80
C SER A 341 3.78 -0.35 -8.66
N ALA A 342 3.30 -1.53 -8.32
CA ALA A 342 2.36 -1.73 -7.23
C ALA A 342 3.03 -1.49 -5.88
N GLN A 343 2.29 -0.88 -4.96
CA GLN A 343 2.77 -0.72 -3.58
C GLN A 343 2.58 -1.99 -2.77
N VAL A 344 1.52 -2.75 -3.06
CA VAL A 344 1.06 -3.89 -2.29
C VAL A 344 0.63 -5.02 -3.23
N THR A 345 0.77 -6.24 -2.75
CA THR A 345 0.27 -7.46 -3.37
C THR A 345 -1.08 -7.81 -2.77
N ALA A 346 -2.13 -7.87 -3.56
CA ALA A 346 -3.39 -8.50 -3.18
C ALA A 346 -3.31 -10.00 -3.45
N GLY A 347 -3.81 -10.80 -2.51
CA GLY A 347 -3.60 -12.24 -2.49
C GLY A 347 -2.34 -12.62 -1.72
N GLY A 348 -2.24 -13.88 -1.37
CA GLY A 348 -1.14 -14.40 -0.55
C GLY A 348 -1.36 -15.84 -0.13
N ILE A 349 -0.57 -16.30 0.82
CA ILE A 349 -0.76 -17.61 1.45
C ILE A 349 -2.05 -17.57 2.27
N LEU A 350 -2.88 -18.60 2.10
CA LEU A 350 -4.20 -18.65 2.71
C LEU A 350 -4.12 -18.60 4.24
N THR A 351 -4.76 -17.61 4.81
CA THR A 351 -4.79 -17.39 6.28
C THR A 351 -5.53 -18.50 7.03
N SER A 352 -6.45 -19.23 6.40
CA SER A 352 -7.13 -20.39 7.00
C SER A 352 -6.17 -21.52 7.41
N GLU A 353 -4.95 -21.54 6.87
CA GLU A 353 -3.92 -22.54 7.18
C GLU A 353 -3.00 -22.10 8.32
N PHE A 354 -3.29 -20.96 8.97
CA PHE A 354 -2.57 -20.41 10.11
C PHE A 354 -3.50 -20.20 11.31
N ASP A 355 -2.93 -20.19 12.48
CA ASP A 355 -3.61 -19.81 13.71
C ASP A 355 -3.56 -18.29 13.87
N GLU A 356 -4.72 -17.63 13.94
CA GLU A 356 -4.84 -16.18 14.04
C GLU A 356 -4.30 -15.59 15.35
N THR A 357 -4.20 -16.44 16.39
CA THR A 357 -3.75 -16.01 17.72
C THR A 357 -2.24 -16.15 17.94
N THR A 358 -1.56 -16.87 17.04
CA THR A 358 -0.11 -17.15 17.14
C THR A 358 0.66 -16.87 15.87
N MET A 359 -0.01 -16.77 14.71
CA MET A 359 0.59 -16.77 13.37
C MET A 359 1.29 -18.10 13.02
N GLU A 360 1.09 -19.18 13.78
CA GLU A 360 1.68 -20.51 13.53
C GLU A 360 0.92 -21.26 12.43
N SER A 361 1.66 -21.98 11.60
CA SER A 361 1.11 -22.88 10.60
C SER A 361 0.32 -24.03 11.25
N ARG A 362 -0.89 -24.25 10.78
CA ARG A 362 -1.70 -25.44 11.15
C ARG A 362 -1.20 -26.73 10.48
N LEU A 363 -0.34 -26.60 9.44
CA LEU A 363 0.20 -27.71 8.67
C LEU A 363 1.57 -28.19 9.18
N VAL A 364 2.39 -27.25 9.66
CA VAL A 364 3.80 -27.53 10.05
C VAL A 364 4.10 -26.87 11.39
N PRO A 365 4.14 -27.63 12.48
CA PRO A 365 4.47 -27.11 13.80
C PRO A 365 5.84 -26.40 13.84
N GLY A 366 5.88 -25.24 14.50
CA GLY A 366 7.07 -24.39 14.62
C GLY A 366 7.34 -23.50 13.40
N LEU A 367 6.51 -23.56 12.35
CA LEU A 367 6.56 -22.66 11.20
C LEU A 367 5.54 -21.53 11.40
N TYR A 368 5.96 -20.28 11.20
CA TYR A 368 5.14 -19.08 11.33
C TYR A 368 5.21 -18.25 10.05
N ALA A 369 4.21 -17.42 9.81
CA ALA A 369 4.26 -16.41 8.74
C ALA A 369 3.64 -15.09 9.21
N CYS A 370 4.15 -13.95 8.70
CA CYS A 370 3.64 -12.63 9.05
C CYS A 370 3.82 -11.60 7.92
N GLY A 371 2.99 -10.56 7.95
CA GLY A 371 3.02 -9.48 6.97
C GLY A 371 2.39 -9.86 5.63
N GLU A 372 2.82 -9.18 4.57
CA GLU A 372 2.23 -9.20 3.22
C GLU A 372 2.34 -10.57 2.49
N VAL A 373 3.11 -11.52 3.00
CA VAL A 373 3.16 -12.89 2.45
C VAL A 373 1.85 -13.66 2.67
N LEU A 374 1.11 -13.32 3.72
CA LEU A 374 -0.24 -13.83 3.99
C LEU A 374 -1.28 -13.09 3.13
N ASP A 375 -2.41 -13.75 2.85
CA ASP A 375 -3.52 -13.17 2.07
C ASP A 375 -4.28 -12.11 2.89
N ILE A 376 -3.56 -11.06 3.29
CA ILE A 376 -4.05 -9.84 3.95
C ILE A 376 -3.32 -8.65 3.35
N ASP A 377 -4.06 -7.72 2.78
CA ASP A 377 -3.58 -6.41 2.38
C ASP A 377 -4.55 -5.31 2.85
N GLY A 378 -4.07 -4.10 2.98
CA GLY A 378 -4.83 -2.98 3.51
C GLY A 378 -4.95 -1.82 2.53
N ASP A 379 -5.88 -0.91 2.84
CA ASP A 379 -6.09 0.35 2.14
C ASP A 379 -4.82 1.20 2.08
N CYS A 380 -4.83 2.20 1.22
CA CYS A 380 -3.76 3.19 1.15
C CYS A 380 -3.76 4.06 2.42
N GLY A 381 -2.60 4.26 3.01
CA GLY A 381 -2.54 5.19 4.12
C GLY A 381 -2.13 4.61 5.47
N GLY A 382 -1.21 3.63 5.48
CA GLY A 382 -0.59 3.11 6.71
C GLY A 382 -1.11 1.76 7.18
N TYR A 383 -2.21 1.26 6.63
CA TYR A 383 -2.82 -0.03 7.01
C TYR A 383 -1.86 -1.21 6.79
N ASN A 384 -1.20 -1.28 5.65
CA ASN A 384 -0.26 -2.37 5.33
C ASN A 384 0.95 -2.43 6.27
N LEU A 385 1.47 -1.27 6.68
CA LEU A 385 2.54 -1.23 7.67
C LEU A 385 2.02 -1.57 9.07
N GLN A 386 0.82 -1.11 9.45
CA GLN A 386 0.21 -1.53 10.70
C GLN A 386 0.03 -3.05 10.76
N TRP A 387 -0.48 -3.68 9.70
CA TRP A 387 -0.54 -5.14 9.61
C TRP A 387 0.82 -5.79 9.76
N ALA A 388 1.85 -5.24 9.11
CA ALA A 388 3.21 -5.77 9.21
C ALA A 388 3.75 -5.72 10.65
N TRP A 389 3.50 -4.62 11.38
CA TRP A 389 3.89 -4.49 12.78
C TRP A 389 3.13 -5.46 13.68
N SER A 390 1.80 -5.49 13.57
CA SER A 390 0.92 -6.29 14.43
C SER A 390 1.16 -7.78 14.24
N SER A 391 1.14 -8.27 13.01
CA SER A 391 1.38 -9.69 12.70
C SER A 391 2.82 -10.10 13.00
N GLY A 392 3.80 -9.22 12.71
CA GLY A 392 5.20 -9.48 13.00
C GLY A 392 5.46 -9.64 14.50
N ARG A 393 4.96 -8.71 15.32
CA ARG A 393 5.10 -8.83 16.78
C ARG A 393 4.42 -10.08 17.33
N LEU A 394 3.21 -10.39 16.87
CA LEU A 394 2.48 -11.58 17.31
C LEU A 394 3.24 -12.86 16.95
N ALA A 395 3.72 -12.99 15.72
CA ALA A 395 4.54 -14.13 15.29
C ALA A 395 5.85 -14.24 16.10
N GLY A 396 6.52 -13.10 16.34
CA GLY A 396 7.76 -13.05 17.12
C GLY A 396 7.55 -13.46 18.56
N GLN A 397 6.53 -12.93 19.23
CA GLN A 397 6.20 -13.31 20.61
C GLN A 397 5.82 -14.79 20.72
N SER A 398 5.05 -15.31 19.75
CA SER A 398 4.64 -16.72 19.76
C SER A 398 5.82 -17.65 19.50
N ALA A 399 6.66 -17.35 18.51
CA ALA A 399 7.83 -18.14 18.19
C ALA A 399 8.97 -18.00 19.22
N GLY A 400 9.02 -16.91 19.98
CA GLY A 400 10.02 -16.67 21.02
C GLY A 400 9.71 -17.29 22.38
N ARG A 401 8.48 -17.78 22.61
CA ARG A 401 8.10 -18.41 23.90
C ARG A 401 8.79 -19.77 24.06
N ASN A 402 9.30 -20.05 25.26
CA ASN A 402 9.71 -21.41 25.61
C ASN A 402 8.45 -22.26 25.78
N ASP A 403 8.52 -23.51 25.31
CA ASP A 403 7.50 -24.51 25.65
C ASP A 403 7.62 -24.78 27.17
N THR A 404 6.64 -24.35 27.94
CA THR A 404 6.55 -24.64 29.39
C THR A 404 5.95 -26.01 29.59
#